data_0bc158fc4279e69fcbffee3437e3d74e
#
_entry.id   0bc158fc4279e69fcbffee3437e3d74e
#
_cell.length_a   1.000
_cell.length_b   1.000
_cell.length_c   1.000
_cell.angle_alpha   90.00
_cell.angle_beta   90.00
_cell.angle_gamma   90.00
#
_symmetry.space_group_name_H-M   'P 1'
#
loop_
_entity.id
_entity.type
_entity.pdbx_description
1 polymer ?
#
loop_
_entity_poly.entity_id
_entity_poly.type
_entity_poly.pdbx_seq_one_letter_code
_entity_poly.pdbx_strand_id
1 'polypeptide(L)'
;MTRKLLVFLFLMTCFAVTSFAAKQKFTLVIDAGHGGKDAGAVGKFSKEKTINLNVALSFGRYVEQNCPDVKVIYTRKTDVFIPLHERAAIANRNKADVFISIHTNSVASKRPVTGLETYTMGMRRSDEKLSAAMRENEVVLIEDNYQQHYSGFDPRSPESYIIFEMINDKNMLESVELAKSIQKNVCRTAGRPDKGVKQDAFLVLRETSMPACLIELGYISTASEETYLNRSANIDAMGRGIYQAFVEYKNKATGKVLAPVQEDIPVKPAKQVKQEIPQTPDIPETPVAQPTQPIQPTPEKADTASVKPAPEVKPTPEVKPTPEVKAFPEVKPAPEVKADTIVADALPVFKVQLMASGSKFASNDARFKGLEGVDCYQEGGLWKYTVGATSSYAEIRQVRQQAQKVFPQAFIIAFKNGAKMDVQKAIQETQRKK
;
A
#
# COMPACT_ATOMS: atom_id res chain seq x y z
N MET A 1 37.59 26.97 -56.30
CA MET A 1 37.11 25.68 -55.60
C MET A 1 36.84 25.88 -54.14
N THR A 2 37.56 26.66 -53.40
CA THR A 2 37.47 26.85 -51.94
C THR A 2 36.16 27.48 -51.40
N ARG A 3 35.60 28.46 -52.16
CA ARG A 3 34.37 29.16 -51.70
C ARG A 3 33.11 28.30 -51.76
N LYS A 4 32.98 27.39 -52.70
CA LYS A 4 31.87 26.42 -52.81
C LYS A 4 31.97 25.30 -51.76
N LEU A 5 33.21 24.91 -51.42
CA LEU A 5 33.46 23.92 -50.38
C LEU A 5 33.14 24.47 -49.01
N LEU A 6 33.46 25.73 -48.71
CA LEU A 6 33.12 26.41 -47.45
C LEU A 6 31.62 26.61 -47.29
N VAL A 7 30.89 26.96 -48.35
CA VAL A 7 29.43 27.08 -48.32
C VAL A 7 28.77 25.69 -48.09
N PHE A 8 29.31 24.63 -48.69
CA PHE A 8 28.81 23.27 -48.50
C PHE A 8 29.09 22.75 -47.06
N LEU A 9 30.26 23.05 -46.52
CA LEU A 9 30.61 22.73 -45.15
C LEU A 9 29.73 23.49 -44.15
N PHE A 10 29.44 24.78 -44.39
CA PHE A 10 28.55 25.59 -43.56
C PHE A 10 27.09 25.12 -43.61
N LEU A 11 26.62 24.72 -44.80
CA LEU A 11 25.29 24.08 -44.94
C LEU A 11 25.21 22.72 -44.23
N MET A 12 26.27 21.91 -44.26
CA MET A 12 26.32 20.65 -43.54
C MET A 12 26.37 20.84 -42.03
N THR A 13 27.07 21.87 -41.53
CA THR A 13 27.09 22.19 -40.10
C THR A 13 25.75 22.75 -39.61
N CYS A 14 25.02 23.52 -40.41
CA CYS A 14 23.66 23.97 -40.09
C CYS A 14 22.65 22.82 -40.08
N PHE A 15 22.83 21.77 -40.88
CA PHE A 15 21.96 20.57 -40.84
C PHE A 15 22.26 19.66 -39.66
N ALA A 16 23.48 19.68 -39.11
CA ALA A 16 23.86 18.85 -37.95
C ALA A 16 23.37 19.39 -36.61
N VAL A 17 22.91 20.65 -36.51
CA VAL A 17 22.50 21.30 -35.27
C VAL A 17 20.98 21.18 -35.01
N THR A 18 20.21 20.66 -35.96
CA THR A 18 18.80 20.31 -35.72
C THR A 18 18.64 18.86 -35.23
N SER A 19 19.55 18.38 -34.41
CA SER A 19 19.18 17.30 -33.49
C SER A 19 18.16 17.88 -32.53
N PHE A 20 16.88 17.84 -32.93
CA PHE A 20 15.78 17.95 -32.00
C PHE A 20 16.02 16.86 -30.96
N ALA A 21 16.59 17.22 -29.82
CA ALA A 21 16.51 16.39 -28.64
C ALA A 21 15.00 16.14 -28.44
N ALA A 22 14.53 14.96 -28.82
CA ALA A 22 13.13 14.59 -28.66
C ALA A 22 12.81 14.83 -27.18
N LYS A 23 11.99 15.85 -26.90
CA LYS A 23 11.66 16.24 -25.55
C LYS A 23 11.13 15.00 -24.87
N GLN A 24 11.82 14.54 -23.85
CA GLN A 24 11.43 13.33 -23.12
C GLN A 24 9.97 13.49 -22.71
N LYS A 25 9.13 12.54 -23.13
CA LYS A 25 7.71 12.56 -22.79
C LYS A 25 7.56 12.27 -21.31
N PHE A 26 6.63 12.95 -20.65
CA PHE A 26 6.20 12.61 -19.31
C PHE A 26 5.59 11.19 -19.32
N THR A 27 6.11 10.29 -18.50
CA THR A 27 5.72 8.88 -18.51
C THR A 27 4.76 8.59 -17.36
N LEU A 28 3.53 8.22 -17.72
CA LEU A 28 2.48 7.78 -16.81
C LEU A 28 2.35 6.27 -16.87
N VAL A 29 2.42 5.59 -15.71
CA VAL A 29 2.01 4.19 -15.60
C VAL A 29 0.65 4.10 -14.94
N ILE A 30 -0.29 3.45 -15.61
CA ILE A 30 -1.64 3.13 -15.13
C ILE A 30 -1.67 1.66 -14.79
N ASP A 31 -1.91 1.36 -13.51
CA ASP A 31 -2.05 0.02 -13.01
C ASP A 31 -3.53 -0.30 -12.77
N ALA A 32 -4.05 -1.27 -13.52
CA ALA A 32 -5.37 -1.83 -13.23
C ALA A 32 -5.21 -3.02 -12.28
N GLY A 33 -5.57 -2.86 -11.01
CA GLY A 33 -5.40 -3.88 -9.99
C GLY A 33 -6.05 -5.22 -10.37
N HIS A 34 -5.48 -6.31 -9.86
CA HIS A 34 -5.93 -7.69 -10.13
C HIS A 34 -5.86 -8.10 -11.60
N GLY A 35 -6.56 -9.18 -12.00
CA GLY A 35 -6.62 -9.67 -13.40
C GLY A 35 -6.35 -11.16 -13.53
N GLY A 36 -6.85 -11.76 -14.60
CA GLY A 36 -6.70 -13.19 -14.87
C GLY A 36 -7.22 -14.07 -13.74
N LYS A 37 -6.33 -14.90 -13.15
CA LYS A 37 -6.65 -15.79 -12.02
C LYS A 37 -7.01 -15.04 -10.72
N ASP A 38 -6.60 -13.79 -10.58
CA ASP A 38 -6.91 -12.92 -9.45
C ASP A 38 -8.16 -12.08 -9.78
N ALA A 39 -9.26 -12.41 -9.15
CA ALA A 39 -10.53 -11.71 -9.32
C ALA A 39 -10.59 -10.37 -8.58
N GLY A 40 -9.73 -10.17 -7.55
CA GLY A 40 -9.93 -9.17 -6.51
C GLY A 40 -11.18 -9.44 -5.70
N ALA A 41 -11.76 -8.42 -5.12
CA ALA A 41 -13.03 -8.52 -4.43
C ALA A 41 -14.16 -8.95 -5.39
N VAL A 42 -15.04 -9.83 -4.90
CA VAL A 42 -16.17 -10.36 -5.65
C VAL A 42 -17.45 -9.77 -5.09
N GLY A 43 -18.17 -9.05 -5.93
CA GLY A 43 -19.50 -8.54 -5.65
C GLY A 43 -20.60 -9.55 -5.89
N LYS A 44 -21.84 -9.10 -5.87
CA LYS A 44 -23.01 -9.96 -6.13
C LYS A 44 -23.07 -10.40 -7.61
N PHE A 45 -22.69 -9.54 -8.55
CA PHE A 45 -22.76 -9.79 -9.99
C PHE A 45 -21.50 -9.34 -10.76
N SER A 46 -20.52 -8.74 -10.11
CA SER A 46 -19.32 -8.24 -10.75
C SER A 46 -18.04 -8.60 -9.98
N LYS A 47 -16.90 -8.38 -10.62
CA LYS A 47 -15.56 -8.62 -10.03
C LYS A 47 -14.76 -7.34 -10.10
N GLU A 48 -14.02 -7.07 -9.06
CA GLU A 48 -13.14 -5.91 -8.95
C GLU A 48 -12.21 -5.74 -10.15
N LYS A 49 -11.53 -6.81 -10.57
CA LYS A 49 -10.61 -6.79 -11.72
C LYS A 49 -11.18 -6.16 -12.98
N THR A 50 -12.50 -6.32 -13.21
CA THR A 50 -13.18 -5.78 -14.40
C THR A 50 -13.52 -4.31 -14.25
N ILE A 51 -13.98 -3.89 -13.07
CA ILE A 51 -14.24 -2.49 -12.76
C ILE A 51 -12.94 -1.70 -12.89
N ASN A 52 -11.87 -2.18 -12.27
CA ASN A 52 -10.55 -1.56 -12.28
C ASN A 52 -10.03 -1.39 -13.71
N LEU A 53 -10.13 -2.42 -14.55
CA LEU A 53 -9.71 -2.37 -15.94
C LEU A 53 -10.52 -1.35 -16.76
N ASN A 54 -11.84 -1.33 -16.59
CA ASN A 54 -12.71 -0.43 -17.33
C ASN A 54 -12.40 1.06 -17.00
N VAL A 55 -12.20 1.38 -15.72
CA VAL A 55 -11.83 2.75 -15.30
C VAL A 55 -10.41 3.10 -15.76
N ALA A 56 -9.45 2.17 -15.64
CA ALA A 56 -8.07 2.37 -16.09
C ALA A 56 -8.01 2.68 -17.60
N LEU A 57 -8.76 1.92 -18.42
CA LEU A 57 -8.85 2.15 -19.87
C LEU A 57 -9.56 3.47 -20.19
N SER A 58 -10.60 3.85 -19.43
CA SER A 58 -11.26 5.15 -19.60
C SER A 58 -10.30 6.30 -19.29
N PHE A 59 -9.62 6.26 -18.15
CA PHE A 59 -8.62 7.24 -17.76
C PHE A 59 -7.50 7.38 -18.81
N GLY A 60 -6.90 6.26 -19.18
CA GLY A 60 -5.80 6.27 -20.13
C GLY A 60 -6.19 6.80 -21.52
N ARG A 61 -7.41 6.51 -21.98
CA ARG A 61 -7.95 7.06 -23.23
C ARG A 61 -8.04 8.59 -23.18
N TYR A 62 -8.49 9.18 -22.07
CA TYR A 62 -8.49 10.64 -21.90
C TYR A 62 -7.07 11.21 -22.02
N VAL A 63 -6.08 10.56 -21.38
CA VAL A 63 -4.68 10.99 -21.46
C VAL A 63 -4.12 10.84 -22.88
N GLU A 64 -4.30 9.67 -23.52
CA GLU A 64 -3.79 9.37 -24.86
C GLU A 64 -4.34 10.34 -25.93
N GLN A 65 -5.59 10.78 -25.78
CA GLN A 65 -6.24 11.70 -26.74
C GLN A 65 -5.90 13.17 -26.49
N ASN A 66 -5.66 13.58 -25.26
CA ASN A 66 -5.54 15.00 -24.90
C ASN A 66 -4.14 15.43 -24.44
N CYS A 67 -3.21 14.48 -24.24
CA CYS A 67 -1.85 14.77 -23.77
C CYS A 67 -0.80 14.13 -24.70
N PRO A 68 -0.53 14.69 -25.90
CA PRO A 68 0.43 14.12 -26.84
C PRO A 68 1.89 14.11 -26.31
N ASP A 69 2.17 14.91 -25.28
CA ASP A 69 3.44 14.99 -24.55
C ASP A 69 3.58 13.93 -23.44
N VAL A 70 2.60 13.04 -23.30
CA VAL A 70 2.61 11.95 -22.30
C VAL A 70 2.79 10.60 -23.00
N LYS A 71 3.66 9.76 -22.41
CA LYS A 71 3.76 8.34 -22.72
C LYS A 71 2.95 7.57 -21.71
N VAL A 72 1.82 6.96 -22.13
CA VAL A 72 0.99 6.11 -21.29
C VAL A 72 1.45 4.66 -21.39
N ILE A 73 1.67 4.04 -20.23
CA ILE A 73 2.00 2.62 -20.07
C ILE A 73 0.96 2.02 -19.15
N TYR A 74 0.43 0.87 -19.52
CA TYR A 74 -0.49 0.10 -18.67
C TYR A 74 0.22 -1.15 -18.17
N THR A 75 -0.04 -1.54 -16.94
CA THR A 75 0.38 -2.86 -16.45
C THR A 75 -0.38 -3.97 -17.17
N ARG A 76 -1.67 -3.74 -17.47
CA ARG A 76 -2.50 -4.59 -18.32
C ARG A 76 -3.57 -3.78 -19.06
N LYS A 77 -3.92 -4.23 -20.26
CA LYS A 77 -5.05 -3.72 -21.08
C LYS A 77 -6.14 -4.76 -21.30
N THR A 78 -5.95 -5.97 -20.80
CA THR A 78 -6.86 -7.11 -20.91
C THR A 78 -6.97 -7.82 -19.58
N ASP A 79 -7.81 -8.87 -19.50
CA ASP A 79 -7.97 -9.67 -18.29
C ASP A 79 -6.83 -10.70 -18.14
N VAL A 80 -5.63 -10.23 -17.80
CA VAL A 80 -4.44 -11.03 -17.53
C VAL A 80 -3.93 -10.77 -16.10
N PHE A 81 -3.32 -11.79 -15.50
CA PHE A 81 -2.69 -11.68 -14.18
C PHE A 81 -1.29 -11.08 -14.30
N ILE A 82 -1.01 -10.06 -13.50
CA ILE A 82 0.33 -9.45 -13.35
C ILE A 82 0.68 -9.47 -11.86
N PRO A 83 1.79 -10.11 -11.46
CA PRO A 83 2.26 -10.11 -10.07
C PRO A 83 2.51 -8.70 -9.52
N LEU A 84 2.38 -8.48 -8.20
CA LEU A 84 2.54 -7.14 -7.60
C LEU A 84 3.93 -6.55 -7.87
N HIS A 85 5.00 -7.34 -7.66
CA HIS A 85 6.36 -6.90 -7.92
C HIS A 85 6.59 -6.49 -9.38
N GLU A 86 5.94 -7.17 -10.33
CA GLU A 86 6.07 -6.86 -11.76
C GLU A 86 5.37 -5.57 -12.14
N ARG A 87 4.25 -5.20 -11.49
CA ARG A 87 3.55 -3.93 -11.70
C ARG A 87 4.46 -2.74 -11.41
N ALA A 88 5.10 -2.76 -10.24
CA ALA A 88 6.09 -1.74 -9.87
C ALA A 88 7.34 -1.80 -10.75
N ALA A 89 7.82 -2.99 -11.10
CA ALA A 89 8.97 -3.17 -11.98
C ALA A 89 8.71 -2.60 -13.39
N ILE A 90 7.48 -2.71 -13.94
CA ILE A 90 7.08 -2.06 -15.19
C ILE A 90 7.29 -0.55 -15.09
N ALA A 91 6.84 0.08 -14.00
CA ALA A 91 7.00 1.51 -13.79
C ALA A 91 8.49 1.90 -13.65
N ASN A 92 9.25 1.18 -12.84
CA ASN A 92 10.65 1.44 -12.56
C ASN A 92 11.53 1.30 -13.84
N ARG A 93 11.34 0.21 -14.60
CA ARG A 93 12.09 -0.01 -15.86
C ARG A 93 11.83 1.06 -16.91
N ASN A 94 10.62 1.60 -16.94
CA ASN A 94 10.24 2.67 -17.86
C ASN A 94 10.59 4.06 -17.33
N LYS A 95 11.20 4.17 -16.14
CA LYS A 95 11.52 5.45 -15.48
C LYS A 95 10.29 6.36 -15.47
N ALA A 96 9.17 5.81 -15.01
CA ALA A 96 7.92 6.55 -14.96
C ALA A 96 8.04 7.79 -14.06
N ASP A 97 7.38 8.88 -14.46
CA ASP A 97 7.27 10.09 -13.65
C ASP A 97 6.17 9.99 -12.62
N VAL A 98 5.19 9.09 -12.85
CA VAL A 98 4.07 8.84 -11.92
C VAL A 98 3.47 7.46 -12.14
N PHE A 99 3.02 6.84 -11.04
CA PHE A 99 2.33 5.56 -11.01
C PHE A 99 0.97 5.73 -10.34
N ILE A 100 -0.11 5.30 -11.01
CA ILE A 100 -1.48 5.36 -10.48
C ILE A 100 -2.09 3.96 -10.56
N SER A 101 -2.36 3.36 -9.39
CA SER A 101 -3.04 2.08 -9.25
C SER A 101 -4.54 2.29 -9.00
N ILE A 102 -5.38 1.45 -9.61
CA ILE A 102 -6.84 1.58 -9.59
C ILE A 102 -7.42 0.27 -9.05
N HIS A 103 -8.16 0.38 -7.95
CA HIS A 103 -8.76 -0.69 -7.19
C HIS A 103 -10.21 -0.40 -6.82
N THR A 104 -10.91 -1.39 -6.28
CA THR A 104 -12.29 -1.27 -5.80
C THR A 104 -12.43 -2.00 -4.47
N ASN A 105 -12.65 -1.24 -3.42
CA ASN A 105 -12.67 -1.68 -2.03
C ASN A 105 -13.79 -2.70 -1.72
N SER A 106 -13.59 -3.47 -0.66
CA SER A 106 -14.58 -4.37 -0.09
C SER A 106 -14.45 -4.42 1.43
N VAL A 107 -15.58 -4.41 2.12
CA VAL A 107 -15.59 -4.51 3.59
C VAL A 107 -16.71 -5.44 4.05
N ALA A 108 -16.39 -6.25 5.07
CA ALA A 108 -17.40 -7.03 5.79
C ALA A 108 -18.15 -6.12 6.77
N SER A 109 -19.18 -5.42 6.31
CA SER A 109 -19.97 -4.49 7.11
C SER A 109 -21.45 -4.82 7.03
N LYS A 110 -22.16 -4.77 8.20
CA LYS A 110 -23.62 -4.86 8.25
C LYS A 110 -24.31 -3.60 7.73
N ARG A 111 -23.59 -2.46 7.66
CA ARG A 111 -24.11 -1.20 7.14
C ARG A 111 -23.50 -0.92 5.76
N PRO A 112 -24.26 -0.37 4.81
CA PRO A 112 -23.72 0.04 3.52
C PRO A 112 -22.57 1.05 3.70
N VAL A 113 -21.44 0.78 3.05
CA VAL A 113 -20.30 1.71 2.99
C VAL A 113 -20.18 2.18 1.55
N THR A 114 -20.00 3.49 1.37
CA THR A 114 -19.96 4.12 0.05
C THR A 114 -18.86 5.17 -0.02
N GLY A 115 -18.36 5.46 -1.21
CA GLY A 115 -17.45 6.57 -1.46
C GLY A 115 -16.07 6.17 -1.93
N LEU A 116 -15.29 7.19 -2.30
CA LEU A 116 -13.94 7.10 -2.84
C LEU A 116 -12.91 7.29 -1.74
N GLU A 117 -11.84 6.50 -1.77
CA GLU A 117 -10.64 6.70 -0.97
C GLU A 117 -9.41 6.72 -1.88
N THR A 118 -8.42 7.54 -1.56
CA THR A 118 -7.13 7.52 -2.26
C THR A 118 -6.01 7.30 -1.26
N TYR A 119 -5.11 6.38 -1.57
CA TYR A 119 -4.04 5.97 -0.69
C TYR A 119 -2.67 6.34 -1.23
N THR A 120 -1.77 6.73 -0.34
CA THR A 120 -0.33 6.81 -0.61
C THR A 120 0.41 5.83 0.28
N MET A 121 1.65 5.51 -0.10
CA MET A 121 2.53 4.73 0.76
C MET A 121 2.76 5.47 2.07
N GLY A 122 2.70 4.77 3.18
CA GLY A 122 2.98 5.32 4.49
C GLY A 122 2.42 4.47 5.61
N MET A 123 2.69 4.92 6.84
CA MET A 123 2.14 4.28 8.02
C MET A 123 0.73 4.73 8.31
N ARG A 124 -0.10 3.77 8.62
CA ARG A 124 -1.40 4.02 9.24
C ARG A 124 -1.22 4.42 10.69
N ARG A 125 -2.10 5.27 11.21
CA ARG A 125 -2.18 5.54 12.66
C ARG A 125 -2.50 4.24 13.39
N SER A 126 -1.91 4.05 14.57
CA SER A 126 -1.97 2.80 15.36
C SER A 126 -3.39 2.33 15.73
N ASP A 127 -4.39 3.19 15.63
CA ASP A 127 -5.79 2.95 15.97
C ASP A 127 -6.66 2.47 14.78
N GLU A 128 -6.12 2.53 13.56
CA GLU A 128 -6.81 2.07 12.36
C GLU A 128 -6.37 0.64 11.97
N LYS A 129 -7.31 -0.21 11.59
CA LYS A 129 -7.02 -1.59 11.15
C LYS A 129 -6.42 -1.61 9.74
N LEU A 130 -5.32 -2.33 9.53
CA LEU A 130 -4.62 -2.57 8.25
C LEU A 130 -5.46 -3.31 7.19
N SER A 131 -6.78 -3.14 7.18
CA SER A 131 -7.67 -4.05 6.45
C SER A 131 -7.60 -3.91 4.93
N ALA A 132 -7.34 -2.70 4.39
CA ALA A 132 -7.27 -2.48 2.95
C ALA A 132 -5.94 -3.02 2.39
N ALA A 133 -4.80 -2.55 2.90
CA ALA A 133 -3.50 -3.02 2.43
C ALA A 133 -3.29 -4.53 2.64
N MET A 134 -3.75 -5.10 3.76
CA MET A 134 -3.66 -6.55 3.99
C MET A 134 -4.41 -7.33 2.91
N ARG A 135 -5.63 -6.92 2.59
CA ARG A 135 -6.43 -7.58 1.55
C ARG A 135 -5.77 -7.50 0.17
N GLU A 136 -5.30 -6.31 -0.21
CA GLU A 136 -4.64 -6.13 -1.51
C GLU A 136 -3.30 -6.86 -1.59
N ASN A 137 -2.56 -6.92 -0.48
CA ASN A 137 -1.30 -7.62 -0.43
C ASN A 137 -1.44 -9.15 -0.38
N GLU A 138 -2.61 -9.70 0.01
CA GLU A 138 -2.84 -11.16 0.02
C GLU A 138 -2.67 -11.82 -1.36
N VAL A 139 -2.77 -11.06 -2.44
CA VAL A 139 -2.55 -11.56 -3.81
C VAL A 139 -1.16 -12.17 -3.99
N VAL A 140 -0.15 -11.78 -3.22
CA VAL A 140 1.20 -12.39 -3.30
C VAL A 140 1.16 -13.90 -3.04
N LEU A 141 0.19 -14.40 -2.26
CA LEU A 141 0.06 -15.82 -1.91
C LEU A 141 -0.32 -16.69 -3.10
N ILE A 142 -0.86 -16.10 -4.17
CA ILE A 142 -1.20 -16.80 -5.42
C ILE A 142 -0.16 -16.55 -6.53
N GLU A 143 0.90 -15.79 -6.23
CA GLU A 143 2.01 -15.57 -7.15
C GLU A 143 2.97 -16.77 -7.15
N ASP A 144 3.47 -17.13 -8.33
CA ASP A 144 4.47 -18.16 -8.45
C ASP A 144 5.79 -17.68 -7.79
N ASN A 145 6.39 -18.51 -6.93
CA ASN A 145 7.64 -18.22 -6.22
C ASN A 145 7.59 -16.94 -5.32
N TYR A 146 6.40 -16.59 -4.75
CA TYR A 146 6.24 -15.39 -3.95
C TYR A 146 7.27 -15.27 -2.80
N GLN A 147 7.69 -16.39 -2.20
CA GLN A 147 8.69 -16.40 -1.12
C GLN A 147 10.05 -15.87 -1.56
N GLN A 148 10.40 -15.97 -2.85
CA GLN A 148 11.66 -15.45 -3.39
C GLN A 148 11.60 -13.92 -3.58
N HIS A 149 10.43 -13.40 -3.94
CA HIS A 149 10.20 -11.97 -4.17
C HIS A 149 9.93 -11.19 -2.88
N TYR A 150 9.24 -11.82 -1.91
CA TYR A 150 8.79 -11.19 -0.67
C TYR A 150 9.33 -11.92 0.56
N SER A 151 10.61 -12.27 0.56
CA SER A 151 11.24 -13.06 1.62
C SER A 151 10.97 -12.48 3.02
N GLY A 152 10.36 -13.30 3.89
CA GLY A 152 10.03 -12.93 5.27
C GLY A 152 8.79 -12.04 5.41
N PHE A 153 8.05 -11.74 4.34
CA PHE A 153 6.79 -11.01 4.41
C PHE A 153 5.60 -11.97 4.37
N ASP A 154 4.76 -11.91 5.39
CA ASP A 154 3.46 -12.58 5.44
C ASP A 154 2.35 -11.50 5.37
N PRO A 155 1.55 -11.44 4.28
CA PRO A 155 0.52 -10.40 4.12
C PRO A 155 -0.61 -10.52 5.16
N ARG A 156 -0.72 -11.64 5.88
CA ARG A 156 -1.73 -11.87 6.92
C ARG A 156 -1.24 -11.53 8.33
N SER A 157 0.07 -11.31 8.50
CA SER A 157 0.65 -10.98 9.79
C SER A 157 0.84 -9.46 9.92
N PRO A 158 0.15 -8.78 10.87
CA PRO A 158 0.37 -7.36 11.15
C PRO A 158 1.84 -7.03 11.43
N GLU A 159 2.60 -7.96 12.03
CA GLU A 159 4.01 -7.80 12.34
C GLU A 159 4.87 -7.65 11.08
N SER A 160 4.48 -8.28 9.98
CA SER A 160 5.16 -8.14 8.68
C SER A 160 5.09 -6.72 8.13
N TYR A 161 4.09 -5.95 8.55
CA TYR A 161 3.91 -4.56 8.11
C TYR A 161 4.79 -3.55 8.86
N ILE A 162 5.43 -3.95 9.96
CA ILE A 162 6.39 -3.11 10.69
C ILE A 162 7.55 -2.67 9.78
N ILE A 163 7.91 -3.48 8.80
CA ILE A 163 8.96 -3.15 7.82
C ILE A 163 8.60 -1.88 7.00
N PHE A 164 7.31 -1.61 6.81
CA PHE A 164 6.84 -0.43 6.07
C PHE A 164 6.98 0.87 6.88
N GLU A 165 7.06 0.78 8.22
CA GLU A 165 7.28 1.92 9.11
C GLU A 165 8.59 2.65 8.82
N MET A 166 9.51 1.99 8.15
CA MET A 166 10.89 2.43 7.99
C MET A 166 11.20 2.96 6.60
N ILE A 167 10.24 2.91 5.70
CA ILE A 167 10.42 3.40 4.36
C ILE A 167 10.23 4.91 4.38
N ASN A 168 11.35 5.61 4.30
CA ASN A 168 11.34 7.05 4.02
C ASN A 168 11.08 7.22 2.52
N ASP A 169 9.82 7.33 2.14
CA ASP A 169 9.44 7.60 0.75
C ASP A 169 9.83 9.03 0.39
N LYS A 170 10.90 9.17 -0.41
CA LYS A 170 11.36 10.46 -0.91
C LYS A 170 10.31 11.18 -1.77
N ASN A 171 9.34 10.45 -2.30
CA ASN A 171 8.28 10.96 -3.15
C ASN A 171 6.96 11.17 -2.40
N MET A 172 6.98 11.09 -1.07
CA MET A 172 5.77 11.13 -0.25
C MET A 172 4.96 12.43 -0.46
N LEU A 173 5.63 13.58 -0.50
CA LEU A 173 4.95 14.86 -0.66
C LEU A 173 4.21 14.93 -2.00
N GLU A 174 4.89 14.55 -3.07
CA GLU A 174 4.34 14.54 -4.42
C GLU A 174 3.23 13.49 -4.55
N SER A 175 3.37 12.33 -3.91
CA SER A 175 2.34 11.28 -3.84
C SER A 175 1.08 11.78 -3.14
N VAL A 176 1.23 12.49 -2.01
CA VAL A 176 0.09 13.07 -1.27
C VAL A 176 -0.59 14.18 -2.07
N GLU A 177 0.16 15.01 -2.78
CA GLU A 177 -0.42 16.05 -3.64
C GLU A 177 -1.20 15.44 -4.79
N LEU A 178 -0.66 14.43 -5.47
CA LEU A 178 -1.35 13.66 -6.50
C LEU A 178 -2.64 13.04 -5.96
N ALA A 179 -2.56 12.35 -4.81
CA ALA A 179 -3.70 11.70 -4.19
C ALA A 179 -4.80 12.70 -3.81
N LYS A 180 -4.45 13.88 -3.27
CA LYS A 180 -5.41 14.94 -2.96
C LYS A 180 -6.10 15.48 -4.20
N SER A 181 -5.35 15.68 -5.30
CA SER A 181 -5.92 16.12 -6.57
C SER A 181 -6.88 15.08 -7.13
N ILE A 182 -6.52 13.80 -7.10
CA ILE A 182 -7.38 12.69 -7.54
C ILE A 182 -8.65 12.62 -6.69
N GLN A 183 -8.51 12.60 -5.36
CA GLN A 183 -9.64 12.53 -4.43
C GLN A 183 -10.65 13.64 -4.73
N LYS A 184 -10.18 14.89 -4.81
CA LYS A 184 -11.02 16.07 -5.10
C LYS A 184 -11.71 15.97 -6.46
N ASN A 185 -10.95 15.70 -7.53
CA ASN A 185 -11.46 15.73 -8.89
C ASN A 185 -12.42 14.59 -9.18
N VAL A 186 -12.13 13.36 -8.71
CA VAL A 186 -13.03 12.22 -8.91
C VAL A 186 -14.31 12.38 -8.09
N CYS A 187 -14.24 12.82 -6.84
CA CYS A 187 -15.44 13.09 -6.03
C CYS A 187 -16.35 14.12 -6.70
N ARG A 188 -15.77 15.20 -7.24
CA ARG A 188 -16.52 16.24 -7.95
C ARG A 188 -17.13 15.72 -9.25
N THR A 189 -16.33 15.08 -10.11
CA THR A 189 -16.71 14.71 -11.48
C THR A 189 -17.67 13.53 -11.53
N ALA A 190 -17.48 12.57 -10.64
CA ALA A 190 -18.27 11.35 -10.59
C ALA A 190 -19.29 11.33 -9.43
N GLY A 191 -19.46 12.45 -8.69
CA GLY A 191 -20.41 12.53 -7.59
C GLY A 191 -20.15 11.51 -6.48
N ARG A 192 -18.85 11.21 -6.19
CA ARG A 192 -18.49 10.23 -5.16
C ARG A 192 -18.48 10.86 -3.78
N PRO A 193 -19.04 10.21 -2.74
CA PRO A 193 -18.77 10.61 -1.36
C PRO A 193 -17.27 10.59 -1.07
N ASP A 194 -16.77 11.69 -0.49
CA ASP A 194 -15.35 11.84 -0.16
C ASP A 194 -15.01 11.13 1.15
N LYS A 195 -14.16 10.12 1.08
CA LYS A 195 -13.64 9.38 2.24
C LYS A 195 -12.22 9.78 2.62
N GLY A 196 -11.65 10.73 1.88
CA GLY A 196 -10.35 11.33 2.14
C GLY A 196 -9.15 10.58 1.57
N VAL A 197 -8.01 11.25 1.70
CA VAL A 197 -6.71 10.69 1.37
C VAL A 197 -6.12 10.06 2.64
N LYS A 198 -5.62 8.83 2.50
CA LYS A 198 -5.09 8.02 3.58
C LYS A 198 -3.69 7.52 3.26
N GLN A 199 -3.02 6.97 4.26
CA GLN A 199 -1.76 6.25 4.10
C GLN A 199 -1.96 4.80 4.54
N ASP A 200 -1.40 3.86 3.79
CA ASP A 200 -1.38 2.46 4.16
C ASP A 200 -0.22 1.72 3.48
N ALA A 201 0.05 0.50 3.91
CA ALA A 201 1.23 -0.28 3.56
C ALA A 201 0.98 -1.18 2.33
N PHE A 202 0.63 -0.58 1.19
CA PHE A 202 0.44 -1.31 -0.07
C PHE A 202 1.78 -1.70 -0.69
N LEU A 203 2.01 -3.00 -0.91
CA LEU A 203 3.23 -3.54 -1.53
C LEU A 203 3.47 -2.94 -2.93
N VAL A 204 2.43 -2.80 -3.73
CA VAL A 204 2.54 -2.26 -5.09
C VAL A 204 3.10 -0.82 -5.09
N LEU A 205 2.77 -0.02 -4.06
CA LEU A 205 3.31 1.34 -3.91
C LEU A 205 4.72 1.35 -3.32
N ARG A 206 5.00 0.42 -2.41
CA ARG A 206 6.31 0.28 -1.76
C ARG A 206 7.44 0.10 -2.77
N GLU A 207 7.20 -0.72 -3.77
CA GLU A 207 8.22 -1.10 -4.76
C GLU A 207 8.41 -0.06 -5.88
N THR A 208 7.61 1.03 -5.90
CA THR A 208 7.75 2.11 -6.89
C THR A 208 8.84 3.11 -6.50
N SER A 209 9.54 3.66 -7.50
CA SER A 209 10.61 4.65 -7.30
C SER A 209 10.22 6.09 -7.70
N MET A 210 8.95 6.33 -8.00
CA MET A 210 8.36 7.61 -8.39
C MET A 210 7.14 7.93 -7.51
N PRO A 211 6.59 9.16 -7.58
CA PRO A 211 5.31 9.48 -6.95
C PRO A 211 4.22 8.51 -7.36
N ALA A 212 3.51 7.94 -6.36
CA ALA A 212 2.57 6.86 -6.55
C ALA A 212 1.36 6.96 -5.63
N CYS A 213 0.20 6.55 -6.13
CA CYS A 213 -1.01 6.40 -5.31
C CYS A 213 -1.87 5.22 -5.77
N LEU A 214 -2.74 4.78 -4.88
CA LEU A 214 -3.75 3.76 -5.13
C LEU A 214 -5.13 4.35 -4.86
N ILE A 215 -6.05 4.15 -5.80
CA ILE A 215 -7.42 4.66 -5.75
C ILE A 215 -8.35 3.51 -5.46
N GLU A 216 -9.16 3.63 -4.41
CA GLU A 216 -10.29 2.75 -4.11
C GLU A 216 -11.57 3.44 -4.60
N LEU A 217 -12.06 3.03 -5.77
CA LEU A 217 -13.16 3.68 -6.49
C LEU A 217 -14.49 3.69 -5.74
N GLY A 218 -14.69 2.74 -4.85
CA GLY A 218 -15.91 2.49 -4.07
C GLY A 218 -15.90 1.12 -3.43
N TYR A 219 -17.05 0.66 -2.94
CA TYR A 219 -17.16 -0.57 -2.16
C TYR A 219 -18.03 -1.61 -2.87
N ILE A 220 -17.41 -2.56 -3.59
CA ILE A 220 -18.14 -3.62 -4.33
C ILE A 220 -19.05 -4.47 -3.44
N SER A 221 -18.73 -4.56 -2.14
CA SER A 221 -19.55 -5.27 -1.14
C SER A 221 -20.89 -4.58 -0.82
N THR A 222 -21.10 -3.34 -1.28
CA THR A 222 -22.36 -2.60 -1.13
C THR A 222 -23.13 -2.63 -2.45
N ALA A 223 -24.34 -3.18 -2.49
CA ALA A 223 -25.11 -3.41 -3.71
C ALA A 223 -25.33 -2.15 -4.57
N SER A 224 -25.63 -0.99 -3.95
CA SER A 224 -25.77 0.29 -4.66
C SER A 224 -24.46 0.78 -5.26
N GLU A 225 -23.34 0.55 -4.58
CA GLU A 225 -22.00 0.86 -5.06
C GLU A 225 -21.61 -0.06 -6.23
N GLU A 226 -21.84 -1.36 -6.10
CA GLU A 226 -21.59 -2.31 -7.19
C GLU A 226 -22.36 -1.91 -8.45
N THR A 227 -23.63 -1.55 -8.32
CA THR A 227 -24.44 -1.04 -9.43
C THR A 227 -23.86 0.26 -10.00
N TYR A 228 -23.43 1.20 -9.14
CA TYR A 228 -22.82 2.45 -9.55
C TYR A 228 -21.52 2.22 -10.34
N LEU A 229 -20.63 1.38 -9.81
CA LEU A 229 -19.29 1.11 -10.36
C LEU A 229 -19.32 0.40 -11.73
N ASN A 230 -20.42 -0.25 -12.06
CA ASN A 230 -20.60 -0.96 -13.34
C ASN A 230 -21.33 -0.13 -14.42
N ARG A 231 -21.88 1.05 -14.07
CA ARG A 231 -22.52 1.93 -15.06
C ARG A 231 -21.48 2.63 -15.94
N SER A 232 -21.65 2.52 -17.25
CA SER A 232 -20.78 3.11 -18.27
C SER A 232 -20.51 4.62 -18.05
N ALA A 233 -21.57 5.38 -17.79
CA ALA A 233 -21.46 6.81 -17.53
C ALA A 233 -20.61 7.13 -16.28
N ASN A 234 -20.71 6.31 -15.23
CA ASN A 234 -19.95 6.50 -14.00
C ASN A 234 -18.47 6.09 -14.17
N ILE A 235 -18.22 5.02 -14.93
CA ILE A 235 -16.88 4.61 -15.31
C ILE A 235 -16.18 5.73 -16.09
N ASP A 236 -16.89 6.33 -17.03
CA ASP A 236 -16.36 7.46 -17.80
C ASP A 236 -16.12 8.69 -16.92
N ALA A 237 -17.06 9.03 -16.05
CA ALA A 237 -16.91 10.15 -15.12
C ALA A 237 -15.75 9.98 -14.14
N MET A 238 -15.52 8.76 -13.62
CA MET A 238 -14.35 8.44 -12.78
C MET A 238 -13.05 8.55 -13.57
N GLY A 239 -12.97 7.97 -14.78
CA GLY A 239 -11.83 8.08 -15.66
C GLY A 239 -11.47 9.53 -16.02
N ARG A 240 -12.48 10.36 -16.29
CA ARG A 240 -12.33 11.80 -16.56
C ARG A 240 -11.83 12.55 -15.31
N GLY A 241 -12.36 12.22 -14.13
CA GLY A 241 -11.93 12.85 -12.87
C GLY A 241 -10.45 12.55 -12.57
N ILE A 242 -10.00 11.30 -12.79
CA ILE A 242 -8.58 10.91 -12.63
C ILE A 242 -7.72 11.65 -13.68
N TYR A 243 -8.18 11.76 -14.91
CA TYR A 243 -7.49 12.51 -15.95
C TYR A 243 -7.30 13.99 -15.59
N GLN A 244 -8.35 14.67 -15.10
CA GLN A 244 -8.25 16.07 -14.67
C GLN A 244 -7.20 16.25 -13.58
N ALA A 245 -7.22 15.38 -12.58
CA ALA A 245 -6.24 15.39 -11.49
C ALA A 245 -4.80 15.14 -11.99
N PHE A 246 -4.63 14.19 -12.88
CA PHE A 246 -3.34 13.89 -13.49
C PHE A 246 -2.78 15.11 -14.26
N VAL A 247 -3.62 15.81 -15.04
CA VAL A 247 -3.18 17.01 -15.78
C VAL A 247 -2.79 18.13 -14.83
N GLU A 248 -3.55 18.37 -13.76
CA GLU A 248 -3.18 19.33 -12.71
C GLU A 248 -1.82 18.99 -12.11
N TYR A 249 -1.61 17.75 -11.71
CA TYR A 249 -0.36 17.26 -11.14
C TYR A 249 0.81 17.40 -12.15
N LYS A 250 0.66 16.90 -13.38
CA LYS A 250 1.68 16.97 -14.42
C LYS A 250 2.11 18.41 -14.71
N ASN A 251 1.16 19.33 -14.82
CA ASN A 251 1.46 20.73 -15.11
C ASN A 251 2.25 21.36 -13.96
N LYS A 252 1.89 21.08 -12.71
CA LYS A 252 2.65 21.51 -11.53
C LYS A 252 4.07 20.93 -11.52
N ALA A 253 4.21 19.63 -11.73
CA ALA A 253 5.49 18.94 -11.76
C ALA A 253 6.44 19.41 -12.89
N THR A 254 5.86 19.85 -14.01
CA THR A 254 6.63 20.35 -15.17
C THR A 254 6.76 21.87 -15.24
N GLY A 255 6.29 22.60 -14.23
CA GLY A 255 6.34 24.07 -14.16
C GLY A 255 5.47 24.77 -15.22
N LYS A 256 4.51 24.06 -15.84
CA LYS A 256 3.57 24.66 -16.79
C LYS A 256 2.45 25.40 -16.07
N VAL A 257 2.16 26.63 -16.50
CA VAL A 257 1.02 27.40 -16.00
C VAL A 257 -0.28 26.70 -16.41
N LEU A 258 -1.18 26.51 -15.44
CA LEU A 258 -2.46 25.85 -15.63
C LEU A 258 -3.36 26.66 -16.60
N ALA A 259 -3.57 26.15 -17.82
CA ALA A 259 -4.81 26.46 -18.51
C ALA A 259 -5.95 25.67 -17.84
N PRO A 260 -7.14 26.25 -17.64
CA PRO A 260 -8.26 25.50 -17.07
C PRO A 260 -8.52 24.24 -17.89
N VAL A 261 -8.59 23.08 -17.23
CA VAL A 261 -8.97 21.82 -17.89
C VAL A 261 -10.45 22.00 -18.32
N GLN A 262 -10.72 21.90 -19.61
CA GLN A 262 -12.10 22.00 -20.10
C GLN A 262 -12.96 20.91 -19.48
N GLU A 263 -14.11 21.28 -18.91
CA GLU A 263 -15.00 20.35 -18.23
C GLU A 263 -15.67 19.35 -19.19
N ASP A 264 -15.90 19.76 -20.43
CA ASP A 264 -16.52 18.94 -21.49
C ASP A 264 -15.51 18.58 -22.58
N ILE A 265 -14.78 17.51 -22.35
CA ILE A 265 -13.89 16.92 -23.38
C ILE A 265 -14.64 15.77 -24.05
N PRO A 266 -15.04 15.91 -25.35
CA PRO A 266 -15.69 14.81 -26.07
C PRO A 266 -14.64 13.71 -26.33
N VAL A 267 -14.88 12.55 -25.79
CA VAL A 267 -14.03 11.36 -25.98
C VAL A 267 -14.85 10.25 -26.63
N LYS A 268 -14.35 9.65 -27.71
CA LYS A 268 -15.00 8.49 -28.34
C LYS A 268 -15.18 7.35 -27.33
N PRO A 269 -16.40 6.79 -27.19
CA PRO A 269 -16.63 5.71 -26.23
C PRO A 269 -15.74 4.50 -26.52
N ALA A 270 -15.14 3.93 -25.47
CA ALA A 270 -14.39 2.69 -25.57
C ALA A 270 -15.32 1.49 -25.63
N LYS A 271 -14.88 0.43 -26.31
CA LYS A 271 -15.47 -0.90 -26.09
C LYS A 271 -15.15 -1.33 -24.67
N GLN A 272 -16.16 -1.41 -23.82
CA GLN A 272 -16.02 -1.97 -22.48
C GLN A 272 -15.69 -3.45 -22.56
N VAL A 273 -14.84 -3.94 -21.65
CA VAL A 273 -14.70 -5.37 -21.43
C VAL A 273 -16.02 -5.85 -20.83
N LYS A 274 -16.84 -6.50 -21.65
CA LYS A 274 -18.11 -7.07 -21.19
C LYS A 274 -17.80 -8.22 -20.22
N GLN A 275 -18.39 -8.15 -19.04
CA GLN A 275 -18.68 -9.35 -18.28
C GLN A 275 -19.92 -10.01 -18.92
N GLU A 276 -19.94 -11.31 -19.03
CA GLU A 276 -21.20 -12.05 -19.24
C GLU A 276 -21.98 -11.89 -17.93
N ILE A 277 -22.86 -10.88 -17.89
CA ILE A 277 -23.82 -10.72 -16.81
C ILE A 277 -24.91 -11.76 -17.07
N PRO A 278 -25.17 -12.69 -16.14
CA PRO A 278 -26.38 -13.49 -16.23
C PRO A 278 -27.56 -12.51 -16.24
N GLN A 279 -28.38 -12.56 -17.28
CA GLN A 279 -29.58 -11.72 -17.35
C GLN A 279 -30.43 -12.02 -16.11
N THR A 280 -30.57 -11.06 -15.24
CA THR A 280 -31.57 -11.10 -14.17
C THR A 280 -32.93 -11.02 -14.84
N PRO A 281 -33.89 -11.94 -14.54
CA PRO A 281 -35.25 -11.79 -15.02
C PRO A 281 -35.81 -10.43 -14.56
N ASP A 282 -36.46 -9.73 -15.46
CA ASP A 282 -37.20 -8.50 -15.15
C ASP A 282 -38.15 -8.77 -13.99
N ILE A 283 -37.86 -8.14 -12.83
CA ILE A 283 -38.81 -8.09 -11.70
C ILE A 283 -39.76 -6.96 -12.03
N PRO A 284 -41.07 -7.22 -12.19
CA PRO A 284 -42.06 -6.15 -12.41
C PRO A 284 -42.06 -5.18 -11.21
N GLU A 285 -42.01 -3.90 -11.49
CA GLU A 285 -42.19 -2.87 -10.47
C GLU A 285 -43.61 -3.01 -9.85
N THR A 286 -43.66 -3.43 -8.59
CA THR A 286 -44.88 -3.42 -7.79
C THR A 286 -45.09 -2.00 -7.24
N PRO A 287 -46.29 -1.39 -7.34
CA PRO A 287 -46.55 -0.03 -6.86
C PRO A 287 -46.36 0.05 -5.33
N VAL A 288 -45.74 1.13 -4.90
CA VAL A 288 -45.53 1.47 -3.48
C VAL A 288 -46.89 1.71 -2.83
N ALA A 289 -47.31 0.81 -1.92
CA ALA A 289 -48.48 1.02 -1.05
C ALA A 289 -48.07 1.86 0.15
N GLN A 290 -48.97 2.81 0.51
CA GLN A 290 -48.83 3.71 1.65
C GLN A 290 -48.83 3.00 2.99
N PRO A 291 -48.27 3.57 4.07
CA PRO A 291 -48.13 2.93 5.38
C PRO A 291 -49.43 2.85 6.14
N THR A 292 -49.83 1.62 6.48
CA THR A 292 -50.92 1.35 7.44
C THR A 292 -50.38 1.12 8.84
N GLN A 293 -51.14 1.49 9.84
CA GLN A 293 -50.85 1.59 11.27
C GLN A 293 -50.54 0.20 11.96
N PRO A 294 -49.98 0.20 13.18
CA PRO A 294 -49.46 -1.00 13.83
C PRO A 294 -50.57 -1.84 14.46
N ILE A 295 -50.53 -3.16 14.23
CA ILE A 295 -51.39 -4.15 14.84
C ILE A 295 -50.62 -4.75 16.06
N GLN A 296 -51.34 -4.84 17.19
CA GLN A 296 -50.90 -5.43 18.48
C GLN A 296 -50.72 -6.96 18.37
N PRO A 297 -49.81 -7.58 19.12
CA PRO A 297 -49.62 -9.03 19.09
C PRO A 297 -50.59 -9.77 20.01
N THR A 298 -51.22 -10.82 19.46
CA THR A 298 -51.97 -11.83 20.21
C THR A 298 -51.05 -13.02 20.58
N PRO A 299 -51.16 -13.65 21.77
CA PRO A 299 -50.25 -14.69 22.17
C PRO A 299 -50.63 -16.04 21.61
N GLU A 300 -49.69 -16.75 20.99
CA GLU A 300 -49.84 -18.14 20.57
C GLU A 300 -49.00 -19.08 21.42
N LYS A 301 -49.62 -20.24 21.73
CA LYS A 301 -49.25 -21.24 22.72
C LYS A 301 -47.96 -21.97 22.40
N ALA A 302 -47.21 -22.29 23.44
CA ALA A 302 -46.06 -23.18 23.44
C ALA A 302 -46.48 -24.63 23.11
N ASP A 303 -45.82 -25.23 22.12
CA ASP A 303 -45.72 -26.67 21.92
C ASP A 303 -44.29 -27.14 22.17
N THR A 304 -44.18 -28.00 23.17
CA THR A 304 -42.95 -28.64 23.62
C THR A 304 -42.59 -29.79 22.67
N ALA A 305 -41.46 -29.68 21.95
CA ALA A 305 -40.84 -30.82 21.30
C ALA A 305 -39.43 -31.06 21.86
N SER A 306 -39.32 -32.24 22.42
CA SER A 306 -38.19 -32.92 23.06
C SER A 306 -36.88 -32.84 22.26
N VAL A 307 -35.83 -32.29 22.87
CA VAL A 307 -34.45 -32.36 22.36
C VAL A 307 -33.74 -33.54 23.01
N LYS A 308 -33.23 -34.49 22.21
CA LYS A 308 -32.36 -35.59 22.64
C LYS A 308 -30.98 -35.03 23.04
N PRO A 309 -30.33 -35.57 24.07
CA PRO A 309 -29.00 -35.13 24.47
C PRO A 309 -27.89 -35.66 23.55
N ALA A 310 -26.88 -34.84 23.33
CA ALA A 310 -25.65 -35.18 22.63
C ALA A 310 -24.75 -36.12 23.44
N PRO A 311 -23.91 -36.97 22.81
CA PRO A 311 -23.11 -37.96 23.49
C PRO A 311 -21.92 -37.34 24.25
N GLU A 312 -21.68 -37.92 25.40
CA GLU A 312 -20.62 -37.62 26.38
C GLU A 312 -19.22 -37.79 25.82
N VAL A 313 -18.36 -36.78 26.02
CA VAL A 313 -16.94 -36.82 25.66
C VAL A 313 -16.19 -37.55 26.76
N LYS A 314 -15.50 -38.63 26.43
CA LYS A 314 -14.62 -39.40 27.37
C LYS A 314 -13.40 -38.54 27.75
N PRO A 315 -12.94 -38.65 29.03
CA PRO A 315 -11.76 -37.90 29.49
C PRO A 315 -10.45 -38.46 28.91
N THR A 316 -9.55 -37.52 28.57
CA THR A 316 -8.17 -37.78 28.12
C THR A 316 -7.31 -38.31 29.28
N PRO A 317 -6.38 -39.24 29.05
CA PRO A 317 -5.58 -39.84 30.13
C PRO A 317 -4.56 -38.85 30.71
N GLU A 318 -4.42 -38.97 32.03
CA GLU A 318 -3.52 -38.28 32.94
C GLU A 318 -2.05 -38.41 32.52
N VAL A 319 -1.34 -37.27 32.34
CA VAL A 319 0.11 -37.24 32.08
C VAL A 319 0.85 -37.37 33.41
N LYS A 320 1.69 -38.39 33.54
CA LYS A 320 2.59 -38.64 34.69
C LYS A 320 3.56 -37.44 34.86
N PRO A 321 3.92 -37.10 36.12
CA PRO A 321 4.84 -36.02 36.42
C PRO A 321 6.30 -36.37 36.00
N THR A 322 6.92 -35.43 35.34
CA THR A 322 8.38 -35.44 34.98
C THR A 322 9.20 -35.09 36.23
N PRO A 323 10.40 -35.63 36.39
CA PRO A 323 11.17 -35.51 37.63
C PRO A 323 11.73 -34.11 37.86
N GLU A 324 11.79 -33.76 39.13
CA GLU A 324 12.32 -32.56 39.78
C GLU A 324 13.69 -32.14 39.20
N VAL A 325 13.75 -30.92 38.61
CA VAL A 325 15.03 -30.27 38.22
C VAL A 325 15.52 -29.48 39.42
N LYS A 326 16.72 -29.82 39.88
CA LYS A 326 17.43 -29.17 40.98
C LYS A 326 17.54 -27.68 40.80
N ALA A 327 17.27 -26.93 41.87
CA ALA A 327 17.39 -25.48 41.97
C ALA A 327 18.81 -25.01 41.61
N PHE A 328 18.91 -24.03 40.71
CA PHE A 328 20.11 -23.27 40.45
C PHE A 328 20.35 -22.20 41.54
N PRO A 329 21.55 -21.87 41.89
CA PRO A 329 21.86 -20.91 42.96
C PRO A 329 21.39 -19.53 42.58
N GLU A 330 20.83 -18.84 43.56
CA GLU A 330 20.35 -17.51 43.60
C GLU A 330 21.43 -16.51 43.12
N VAL A 331 21.25 -15.91 41.95
CA VAL A 331 22.10 -14.81 41.48
C VAL A 331 21.57 -13.55 42.14
N LYS A 332 22.41 -12.92 42.98
CA LYS A 332 22.13 -11.63 43.63
C LYS A 332 21.63 -10.62 42.59
N PRO A 333 20.58 -9.85 42.92
CA PRO A 333 20.10 -8.78 42.04
C PRO A 333 21.21 -7.74 41.85
N ALA A 334 21.44 -7.36 40.60
CA ALA A 334 22.29 -6.21 40.28
C ALA A 334 21.73 -4.96 40.94
N PRO A 335 22.57 -4.01 41.38
CA PRO A 335 22.14 -2.84 42.15
C PRO A 335 21.15 -2.01 41.31
N GLU A 336 20.00 -1.69 41.93
CA GLU A 336 19.08 -0.66 41.46
C GLU A 336 19.85 0.63 41.22
N VAL A 337 19.97 1.06 40.00
CA VAL A 337 20.43 2.42 39.66
C VAL A 337 19.30 3.35 40.04
N LYS A 338 19.45 4.01 41.16
CA LYS A 338 18.60 5.11 41.61
C LYS A 338 18.49 6.13 40.47
N ALA A 339 17.27 6.43 40.08
CA ALA A 339 16.94 7.59 39.27
C ALA A 339 17.32 8.85 40.11
N ASP A 340 18.45 9.47 39.77
CA ASP A 340 18.71 10.90 39.98
C ASP A 340 20.16 11.19 39.56
N THR A 341 20.33 11.43 38.28
CA THR A 341 21.34 12.38 37.78
C THR A 341 20.89 12.75 36.35
N ILE A 342 20.38 13.96 36.21
CA ILE A 342 20.10 14.58 34.91
C ILE A 342 21.46 14.79 34.23
N VAL A 343 21.86 13.85 33.39
CA VAL A 343 22.96 14.04 32.45
C VAL A 343 22.38 14.69 31.19
N ALA A 344 22.30 16.02 31.21
CA ALA A 344 21.70 16.84 30.16
C ALA A 344 22.46 16.81 28.82
N ASP A 345 23.45 15.93 28.62
CA ASP A 345 24.38 16.04 27.47
C ASP A 345 24.82 14.69 26.85
N ALA A 346 24.10 13.59 27.08
CA ALA A 346 24.44 12.30 26.47
C ALA A 346 24.19 12.34 24.96
N LEU A 347 25.17 11.90 24.17
CA LEU A 347 25.00 11.68 22.72
C LEU A 347 24.02 10.56 22.46
N PRO A 348 23.23 10.65 21.37
CA PRO A 348 22.43 9.52 20.90
C PRO A 348 23.28 8.27 20.63
N VAL A 349 22.73 7.10 20.94
CA VAL A 349 23.35 5.78 20.66
C VAL A 349 22.54 5.09 19.59
N PHE A 350 23.22 4.69 18.49
CA PHE A 350 22.64 3.88 17.43
C PHE A 350 22.86 2.40 17.71
N LYS A 351 21.84 1.58 17.42
CA LYS A 351 21.90 0.12 17.47
C LYS A 351 21.29 -0.44 16.17
N VAL A 352 21.60 -1.70 15.83
CA VAL A 352 20.97 -2.40 14.71
C VAL A 352 19.97 -3.40 15.26
N GLN A 353 18.67 -3.21 14.98
CA GLN A 353 17.64 -4.19 15.35
C GLN A 353 17.64 -5.33 14.32
N LEU A 354 17.66 -6.57 14.81
CA LEU A 354 17.71 -7.80 14.03
C LEU A 354 16.32 -8.41 13.81
N MET A 355 15.57 -8.54 14.92
CA MET A 355 14.26 -9.19 14.95
C MET A 355 13.47 -8.80 16.21
N ALA A 356 12.18 -9.15 16.22
CA ALA A 356 11.33 -9.08 17.39
C ALA A 356 10.68 -10.44 17.67
N SER A 357 10.34 -10.74 18.92
CA SER A 357 9.69 -12.00 19.34
C SER A 357 8.79 -11.80 20.55
N GLY A 358 7.70 -12.54 20.63
CA GLY A 358 6.85 -12.62 21.82
C GLY A 358 7.53 -13.34 23.01
N SER A 359 8.58 -14.14 22.75
CA SER A 359 9.33 -14.87 23.77
C SER A 359 10.74 -14.30 23.90
N LYS A 360 11.28 -14.29 25.12
CA LYS A 360 12.66 -13.88 25.38
C LYS A 360 13.62 -15.02 25.04
N PHE A 361 14.66 -14.73 24.24
CA PHE A 361 15.75 -15.65 23.90
C PHE A 361 17.06 -15.22 24.59
N ALA A 362 17.93 -16.18 24.86
CA ALA A 362 19.27 -15.89 25.32
C ALA A 362 20.09 -15.20 24.21
N SER A 363 21.08 -14.37 24.58
CA SER A 363 21.90 -13.62 23.61
C SER A 363 22.73 -14.50 22.67
N ASN A 364 22.98 -15.75 23.04
CA ASN A 364 23.69 -16.77 22.26
C ASN A 364 22.77 -17.79 21.58
N ASP A 365 21.47 -17.51 21.48
CA ASP A 365 20.51 -18.42 20.85
C ASP A 365 20.87 -18.67 19.37
N ALA A 366 20.71 -19.92 18.92
CA ALA A 366 21.02 -20.33 17.54
C ALA A 366 20.26 -19.52 16.46
N ARG A 367 19.14 -18.91 16.81
CA ARG A 367 18.37 -18.02 15.92
C ARG A 367 19.16 -16.80 15.49
N PHE A 368 20.14 -16.35 16.28
CA PHE A 368 21.02 -15.25 15.91
C PHE A 368 22.16 -15.65 14.95
N LYS A 369 22.20 -16.93 14.53
CA LYS A 369 23.06 -17.44 13.46
C LYS A 369 24.54 -17.07 13.66
N GLY A 370 25.01 -17.11 14.90
CA GLY A 370 26.40 -16.83 15.27
C GLY A 370 26.76 -15.34 15.38
N LEU A 371 25.79 -14.42 15.34
CA LEU A 371 26.06 -13.02 15.66
C LEU A 371 26.36 -12.85 17.15
N GLU A 372 27.51 -12.27 17.45
CA GLU A 372 27.93 -11.93 18.81
C GLU A 372 27.42 -10.55 19.23
N GLY A 373 27.34 -10.32 20.56
CA GLY A 373 26.95 -9.04 21.12
C GLY A 373 25.48 -8.69 20.92
N VAL A 374 24.61 -9.71 20.79
CA VAL A 374 23.18 -9.51 20.71
C VAL A 374 22.64 -9.12 22.08
N ASP A 375 21.94 -7.98 22.13
CA ASP A 375 21.26 -7.42 23.28
C ASP A 375 19.73 -7.39 22.99
N CYS A 376 18.90 -7.19 24.00
CA CYS A 376 17.47 -7.09 23.79
C CYS A 376 16.83 -6.05 24.74
N TYR A 377 15.70 -5.49 24.26
CA TYR A 377 14.83 -4.64 25.06
C TYR A 377 13.36 -4.99 24.79
N GLN A 378 12.48 -4.57 25.68
CA GLN A 378 11.04 -4.83 25.54
C GLN A 378 10.33 -3.56 25.09
N GLU A 379 9.51 -3.67 24.04
CA GLU A 379 8.68 -2.56 23.55
C GLU A 379 7.40 -3.15 22.91
N GLY A 380 6.23 -2.62 23.32
CA GLY A 380 4.95 -3.08 22.78
C GLY A 380 4.62 -4.54 23.07
N GLY A 381 5.07 -5.08 24.21
CA GLY A 381 4.87 -6.50 24.56
C GLY A 381 5.80 -7.48 23.87
N LEU A 382 6.71 -7.02 23.00
CA LEU A 382 7.66 -7.84 22.26
C LEU A 382 9.09 -7.61 22.76
N TRP A 383 9.90 -8.68 22.71
CA TRP A 383 11.34 -8.63 22.88
C TRP A 383 12.00 -8.28 21.55
N LYS A 384 12.71 -7.16 21.50
CA LYS A 384 13.42 -6.68 20.30
C LYS A 384 14.92 -6.90 20.50
N TYR A 385 15.53 -7.58 19.54
CA TYR A 385 16.93 -7.99 19.59
C TYR A 385 17.78 -7.09 18.74
N THR A 386 18.90 -6.61 19.30
CA THR A 386 19.78 -5.63 18.66
C THR A 386 21.22 -6.07 18.71
N VAL A 387 22.03 -5.56 17.78
CA VAL A 387 23.48 -5.73 17.77
C VAL A 387 24.18 -4.39 17.53
N GLY A 388 25.36 -4.23 18.09
CA GLY A 388 26.13 -3.00 18.01
C GLY A 388 25.52 -1.87 18.87
N ALA A 389 26.39 -0.99 19.37
CA ALA A 389 25.99 0.22 20.09
C ALA A 389 27.09 1.25 19.89
N THR A 390 26.80 2.36 19.18
CA THR A 390 27.78 3.43 18.93
C THR A 390 27.07 4.76 18.75
N SER A 391 27.73 5.87 19.08
CA SER A 391 27.26 7.22 18.74
C SER A 391 27.64 7.65 17.30
N SER A 392 28.39 6.82 16.58
CA SER A 392 28.79 7.11 15.20
C SER A 392 27.83 6.46 14.21
N TYR A 393 27.11 7.29 13.44
CA TYR A 393 26.22 6.79 12.40
C TYR A 393 26.97 6.06 11.27
N ALA A 394 28.23 6.45 11.00
CA ALA A 394 29.06 5.77 10.01
C ALA A 394 29.42 4.35 10.44
N GLU A 395 29.77 4.15 11.70
CA GLU A 395 30.09 2.82 12.26
C GLU A 395 28.88 1.92 12.30
N ILE A 396 27.71 2.41 12.77
CA ILE A 396 26.52 1.57 12.85
C ILE A 396 26.00 1.15 11.46
N ARG A 397 26.26 1.93 10.42
CA ARG A 397 25.99 1.53 9.03
C ARG A 397 26.80 0.30 8.62
N GLN A 398 28.06 0.21 9.04
CA GLN A 398 28.90 -0.97 8.76
C GLN A 398 28.38 -2.20 9.51
N VAL A 399 28.02 -2.03 10.80
CA VAL A 399 27.40 -3.10 11.59
C VAL A 399 26.11 -3.59 10.92
N ARG A 400 25.27 -2.67 10.42
CA ARG A 400 24.05 -3.05 9.67
C ARG A 400 24.37 -3.85 8.42
N GLN A 401 25.34 -3.45 7.62
CA GLN A 401 25.71 -4.18 6.39
C GLN A 401 26.17 -5.61 6.71
N GLN A 402 26.89 -5.81 7.81
CA GLN A 402 27.28 -7.15 8.25
C GLN A 402 26.09 -7.94 8.76
N ALA A 403 25.23 -7.32 9.60
CA ALA A 403 24.04 -7.96 10.12
C ALA A 403 23.06 -8.34 9.01
N GLN A 404 22.93 -7.54 7.94
CA GLN A 404 22.06 -7.80 6.81
C GLN A 404 22.44 -9.03 5.98
N LYS A 405 23.69 -9.52 6.05
CA LYS A 405 24.08 -10.78 5.41
C LYS A 405 23.37 -11.99 6.03
N VAL A 406 22.96 -11.87 7.30
CA VAL A 406 22.34 -12.93 8.11
C VAL A 406 20.89 -12.62 8.42
N PHE A 407 20.57 -11.34 8.61
CA PHE A 407 19.23 -10.78 8.84
C PHE A 407 18.97 -9.68 7.81
N PRO A 408 18.49 -10.00 6.60
CA PRO A 408 18.31 -9.04 5.52
C PRO A 408 17.48 -7.81 5.90
N GLN A 409 16.55 -7.97 6.85
CA GLN A 409 15.69 -6.91 7.39
C GLN A 409 16.33 -6.10 8.53
N ALA A 410 17.60 -6.33 8.90
CA ALA A 410 18.23 -5.59 10.00
C ALA A 410 18.34 -4.10 9.70
N PHE A 411 17.99 -3.26 10.69
CA PHE A 411 17.89 -1.82 10.54
C PHE A 411 18.43 -1.05 11.75
N ILE A 412 18.77 0.23 11.53
CA ILE A 412 19.30 1.11 12.57
C ILE A 412 18.17 1.74 13.37
N ILE A 413 18.31 1.75 14.68
CA ILE A 413 17.47 2.47 15.64
C ILE A 413 18.36 3.38 16.49
N ALA A 414 17.78 4.38 17.12
CA ALA A 414 18.51 5.30 17.98
C ALA A 414 17.83 5.45 19.34
N PHE A 415 18.66 5.61 20.38
CA PHE A 415 18.24 5.87 21.74
C PHE A 415 18.98 7.10 22.29
N LYS A 416 18.30 7.85 23.15
CA LYS A 416 18.92 8.87 23.97
C LYS A 416 18.38 8.76 25.38
N ASN A 417 19.25 8.68 26.36
CA ASN A 417 18.89 8.49 27.78
C ASN A 417 17.93 7.30 28.00
N GLY A 418 18.17 6.18 27.30
CA GLY A 418 17.34 4.97 27.40
C GLY A 418 16.00 5.03 26.63
N ALA A 419 15.56 6.19 26.17
CA ALA A 419 14.36 6.36 25.36
C ALA A 419 14.67 6.27 23.86
N LYS A 420 13.80 5.60 23.11
CA LYS A 420 13.90 5.52 21.64
C LYS A 420 13.66 6.91 21.04
N MET A 421 14.43 7.26 20.04
CA MET A 421 14.31 8.53 19.33
C MET A 421 14.39 8.32 17.80
N ASP A 422 13.96 9.33 17.07
CA ASP A 422 14.05 9.35 15.62
C ASP A 422 15.52 9.34 15.16
N VAL A 423 15.86 8.47 14.20
CA VAL A 423 17.24 8.28 13.72
C VAL A 423 17.79 9.53 13.05
N GLN A 424 16.95 10.29 12.32
CA GLN A 424 17.39 11.52 11.66
C GLN A 424 17.72 12.61 12.67
N LYS A 425 16.89 12.75 13.73
CA LYS A 425 17.18 13.65 14.86
C LYS A 425 18.47 13.24 15.55
N ALA A 426 18.70 11.93 15.76
CA ALA A 426 19.92 11.42 16.36
C ALA A 426 21.16 11.77 15.51
N ILE A 427 21.08 11.63 14.18
CA ILE A 427 22.15 12.00 13.25
C ILE A 427 22.43 13.51 13.34
N GLN A 428 21.41 14.35 13.31
CA GLN A 428 21.57 15.80 13.42
C GLN A 428 22.22 16.22 14.74
N GLU A 429 21.83 15.60 15.86
CA GLU A 429 22.42 15.88 17.17
C GLU A 429 23.88 15.47 17.25
N THR A 430 24.25 14.31 16.67
CA THR A 430 25.65 13.86 16.65
C THR A 430 26.54 14.70 15.74
N GLN A 431 25.98 15.31 14.68
CA GLN A 431 26.70 16.20 13.77
C GLN A 431 26.90 17.62 14.33
N ARG A 432 25.95 18.12 15.14
CA ARG A 432 26.05 19.46 15.78
C ARG A 432 27.07 19.53 16.90
N LYS A 433 27.51 18.39 17.45
CA LYS A 433 28.47 18.31 18.53
C LYS A 433 29.89 17.92 18.07
N LYS A 434 30.12 17.76 16.78
CA LYS A 434 31.45 17.70 16.15
C LYS A 434 31.81 19.06 15.59
#